data_532fa61e6a8070c1aaf78c584b89a7b8
#
_entry.id   532fa61e6a8070c1aaf78c584b89a7b8
#
_cell.length_a   1.000
_cell.length_b   1.000
_cell.length_c   1.000
_cell.angle_alpha   90.00
_cell.angle_beta   90.00
_cell.angle_gamma   90.00
#
_symmetry.space_group_name_H-M   'P 1'
#
loop_
_entity.id
_entity.type
_entity.pdbx_description
1 polymer ?
#
loop_
_entity_poly.entity_id
_entity_poly.type
_entity_poly.pdbx_seq_one_letter_code
_entity_poly.pdbx_strand_id
1 'polypeptide(L)'
;MQNILFVYPKFPVTYWGFQHIMPFIGKKAAFPPLALMTIAAWFKEGFNLKLVDCNIEKLRDADLQWADYVLTSSMIVQKDSLHQIIARCNQMGKPVVCGGPYPTSSPERFKAATSIVVGEAESFMEKFVEDIRNNRLLPLYKIHGDKPDLSLTPKPRFDLVKLRYYTSMLLQFSRGCPFNCEFCDIIEMFGRTPRTKSPEQFLAELDGLYDTGYRGKFFIVDDNFIGNKTKVKAMLAELIGWQRRKGFPFQFYTEASVNLAQDDELLNLMTTAGFSMVFLGLETPDENTLKQAGKNQNTRHSLEESIHKIQNSGLEVTGGFIVGFDSDPENIFELQKTFIRKAAVPFAMVGLLMALPQTQLTRRLTREGRMRPEESTGNNQNLELNFIPVRNQQSLVEGYRQLFLDIYHPKNYFGSCRELILNHLPRK
;
A
#
# COMPACT_ATOMS: atom_id res chain seq x y z
N MET A 1 -27.29 -5.80 21.95
CA MET A 1 -26.30 -5.92 20.83
C MET A 1 -25.85 -4.51 20.50
N GLN A 2 -24.54 -4.31 20.31
CA GLN A 2 -24.00 -2.99 19.94
C GLN A 2 -23.74 -2.94 18.43
N ASN A 3 -24.00 -1.79 17.84
CA ASN A 3 -23.86 -1.54 16.40
C ASN A 3 -22.52 -0.87 16.10
N ILE A 4 -21.65 -1.58 15.41
CA ILE A 4 -20.31 -1.11 15.03
C ILE A 4 -20.29 -0.74 13.55
N LEU A 5 -20.03 0.52 13.26
CA LEU A 5 -19.90 1.04 11.91
C LEU A 5 -18.42 1.21 11.55
N PHE A 6 -17.95 0.46 10.59
CA PHE A 6 -16.65 0.64 9.98
C PHE A 6 -16.75 1.62 8.83
N VAL A 7 -15.97 2.69 8.84
CA VAL A 7 -15.98 3.70 7.77
C VAL A 7 -14.60 3.84 7.17
N TYR A 8 -14.49 3.58 5.87
CA TYR A 8 -13.27 3.79 5.11
C TYR A 8 -13.32 5.16 4.44
N PRO A 9 -12.43 6.10 4.82
CA PRO A 9 -12.44 7.44 4.26
C PRO A 9 -12.14 7.43 2.76
N LYS A 10 -12.68 8.45 2.07
CA LYS A 10 -12.51 8.60 0.64
C LYS A 10 -11.09 9.02 0.28
N PHE A 11 -10.50 8.42 -0.75
CA PHE A 11 -9.30 8.92 -1.39
C PHE A 11 -9.58 10.16 -2.23
N PRO A 12 -8.66 11.13 -2.28
CA PRO A 12 -8.72 12.20 -3.25
C PRO A 12 -8.62 11.62 -4.67
N VAL A 13 -9.03 12.41 -5.65
CA VAL A 13 -8.80 12.05 -7.06
C VAL A 13 -7.31 12.22 -7.36
N THR A 14 -6.66 11.12 -7.73
CA THR A 14 -5.27 11.09 -8.16
C THR A 14 -5.15 10.34 -9.48
N TYR A 15 -4.09 10.55 -10.21
CA TYR A 15 -3.82 9.79 -11.43
C TYR A 15 -3.79 8.27 -11.13
N TRP A 16 -3.13 7.88 -10.06
CA TRP A 16 -2.95 6.48 -9.64
C TRP A 16 -4.16 5.86 -8.94
N GLY A 17 -5.14 6.68 -8.57
CA GLY A 17 -6.42 6.19 -8.07
C GLY A 17 -7.29 5.57 -9.15
N PHE A 18 -6.95 5.78 -10.43
CA PHE A 18 -7.67 5.27 -11.60
C PHE A 18 -9.16 5.62 -11.61
N GLN A 19 -9.62 6.59 -10.82
CA GLN A 19 -11.04 6.91 -10.65
C GLN A 19 -11.75 7.21 -11.97
N HIS A 20 -11.03 7.80 -12.94
CA HIS A 20 -11.57 8.14 -14.24
C HIS A 20 -11.82 6.92 -15.14
N ILE A 21 -11.05 5.82 -14.96
CA ILE A 21 -11.21 4.60 -15.75
C ILE A 21 -12.22 3.61 -15.14
N MET A 22 -12.46 3.70 -13.82
CA MET A 22 -13.34 2.79 -13.10
C MET A 22 -14.73 2.64 -13.74
N PRO A 23 -15.43 3.72 -14.16
CA PRO A 23 -16.73 3.61 -14.81
C PRO A 23 -16.72 2.78 -16.10
N PHE A 24 -15.64 2.87 -16.89
CA PHE A 24 -15.51 2.15 -18.16
C PHE A 24 -15.39 0.63 -17.99
N ILE A 25 -14.90 0.18 -16.84
CA ILE A 25 -14.77 -1.24 -16.50
C ILE A 25 -15.83 -1.72 -15.50
N GLY A 26 -16.86 -0.90 -15.23
CA GLY A 26 -17.96 -1.24 -14.33
C GLY A 26 -17.55 -1.34 -12.86
N LYS A 27 -16.47 -0.67 -12.46
CA LYS A 27 -15.93 -0.65 -11.09
C LYS A 27 -16.08 0.72 -10.45
N LYS A 28 -15.88 0.82 -9.14
CA LYS A 28 -15.94 2.08 -8.40
C LYS A 28 -14.65 2.41 -7.67
N ALA A 29 -13.89 1.39 -7.23
CA ALA A 29 -12.62 1.53 -6.54
C ALA A 29 -11.64 0.43 -6.94
N ALA A 30 -10.36 0.67 -6.76
CA ALA A 30 -9.32 -0.32 -7.01
C ALA A 30 -9.40 -1.46 -5.99
N PHE A 31 -9.46 -1.13 -4.69
CA PHE A 31 -9.27 -2.07 -3.60
C PHE A 31 -10.28 -1.86 -2.46
N PRO A 32 -10.71 -2.95 -1.77
CA PRO A 32 -11.48 -2.86 -0.54
C PRO A 32 -10.59 -2.51 0.68
N PRO A 33 -11.19 -2.06 1.80
CA PRO A 33 -10.46 -1.71 3.03
C PRO A 33 -10.04 -2.95 3.84
N LEU A 34 -8.95 -3.63 3.46
CA LEU A 34 -8.49 -4.87 4.11
C LEU A 34 -8.34 -4.73 5.63
N ALA A 35 -7.74 -3.64 6.11
CA ALA A 35 -7.54 -3.41 7.53
C ALA A 35 -8.87 -3.41 8.31
N LEU A 36 -9.90 -2.71 7.82
CA LEU A 36 -11.20 -2.68 8.48
C LEU A 36 -11.91 -4.03 8.44
N MET A 37 -11.79 -4.78 7.34
CA MET A 37 -12.33 -6.15 7.27
C MET A 37 -11.63 -7.10 8.25
N THR A 38 -10.33 -6.93 8.45
CA THR A 38 -9.54 -7.72 9.42
C THR A 38 -9.94 -7.37 10.85
N ILE A 39 -10.03 -6.07 11.17
CA ILE A 39 -10.47 -5.61 12.49
C ILE A 39 -11.89 -6.07 12.80
N ALA A 40 -12.79 -6.03 11.81
CA ALA A 40 -14.17 -6.49 11.97
C ALA A 40 -14.28 -7.98 12.40
N ALA A 41 -13.30 -8.80 12.05
CA ALA A 41 -13.29 -10.22 12.41
C ALA A 41 -13.08 -10.48 13.91
N TRP A 42 -12.62 -9.51 14.68
CA TRP A 42 -12.50 -9.61 16.13
C TRP A 42 -13.84 -9.40 16.86
N PHE A 43 -14.81 -8.74 16.20
CA PHE A 43 -16.14 -8.51 16.74
C PHE A 43 -17.04 -9.73 16.47
N LYS A 44 -17.07 -10.64 17.45
CA LYS A 44 -17.87 -11.87 17.40
C LYS A 44 -19.29 -11.61 17.90
N GLU A 45 -19.91 -12.58 18.58
CA GLU A 45 -21.27 -12.49 19.09
C GLU A 45 -21.51 -11.25 19.94
N GLY A 46 -22.73 -10.71 19.85
CA GLY A 46 -23.15 -9.51 20.57
C GLY A 46 -22.97 -8.19 19.81
N PHE A 47 -22.44 -8.23 18.59
CA PHE A 47 -22.26 -7.04 17.75
C PHE A 47 -22.99 -7.17 16.41
N ASN A 48 -23.58 -6.07 15.97
CA ASN A 48 -24.04 -5.89 14.58
C ASN A 48 -22.98 -5.08 13.84
N LEU A 49 -22.51 -5.58 12.70
CA LEU A 49 -21.43 -4.96 11.95
C LEU A 49 -21.92 -4.41 10.62
N LYS A 50 -21.48 -3.21 10.29
CA LYS A 50 -21.70 -2.57 8.99
C LYS A 50 -20.42 -1.90 8.52
N LEU A 51 -20.11 -2.00 7.23
CA LEU A 51 -18.98 -1.32 6.63
C LEU A 51 -19.48 -0.39 5.51
N VAL A 52 -19.06 0.87 5.58
CA VAL A 52 -19.26 1.88 4.54
C VAL A 52 -17.90 2.30 3.99
N ASP A 53 -17.66 1.98 2.73
CA ASP A 53 -16.50 2.47 2.00
C ASP A 53 -16.88 3.72 1.20
N CYS A 54 -16.36 4.89 1.64
CA CYS A 54 -16.65 6.17 1.00
C CYS A 54 -16.11 6.31 -0.44
N ASN A 55 -15.34 5.34 -0.91
CA ASN A 55 -14.88 5.28 -2.29
C ASN A 55 -15.93 4.67 -3.24
N ILE A 56 -16.86 3.89 -2.72
CA ILE A 56 -17.92 3.23 -3.52
C ILE A 56 -19.32 3.70 -3.21
N GLU A 57 -19.55 4.26 -2.02
CA GLU A 57 -20.86 4.75 -1.56
C GLU A 57 -20.73 5.93 -0.60
N LYS A 58 -21.85 6.65 -0.41
CA LYS A 58 -21.89 7.79 0.52
C LYS A 58 -22.15 7.31 1.94
N LEU A 59 -21.42 7.84 2.92
CA LEU A 59 -21.75 7.75 4.33
C LEU A 59 -23.00 8.63 4.60
N ARG A 60 -24.11 8.03 5.01
CA ARG A 60 -25.39 8.71 5.30
C ARG A 60 -25.52 9.01 6.80
N ASP A 61 -26.33 10.00 7.15
CA ASP A 61 -26.61 10.29 8.56
C ASP A 61 -27.32 9.12 9.25
N ALA A 62 -28.19 8.41 8.53
CA ALA A 62 -28.81 7.18 9.02
C ALA A 62 -27.80 6.08 9.40
N ASP A 63 -26.64 6.01 8.72
CA ASP A 63 -25.58 5.07 9.08
C ASP A 63 -24.93 5.47 10.40
N LEU A 64 -24.69 6.76 10.61
CA LEU A 64 -24.16 7.29 11.87
C LEU A 64 -25.18 7.18 13.00
N GLN A 65 -26.47 7.46 12.76
CA GLN A 65 -27.53 7.30 13.75
C GLN A 65 -27.64 5.86 14.23
N TRP A 66 -27.52 4.89 13.33
CA TRP A 66 -27.55 3.46 13.62
C TRP A 66 -26.39 3.00 14.50
N ALA A 67 -25.21 3.62 14.35
CA ALA A 67 -23.99 3.20 15.04
C ALA A 67 -23.98 3.59 16.53
N ASP A 68 -23.50 2.67 17.37
CA ASP A 68 -23.08 2.97 18.75
C ASP A 68 -21.61 3.42 18.76
N TYR A 69 -20.78 2.83 17.88
CA TYR A 69 -19.37 3.20 17.68
C TYR A 69 -19.04 3.27 16.19
N VAL A 70 -18.19 4.24 15.82
CA VAL A 70 -17.66 4.40 14.47
C VAL A 70 -16.15 4.12 14.50
N LEU A 71 -15.69 3.14 13.72
CA LEU A 71 -14.28 2.77 13.59
C LEU A 71 -13.78 3.14 12.21
N THR A 72 -12.62 3.80 12.14
CA THR A 72 -11.99 4.21 10.87
C THR A 72 -10.56 3.67 10.77
N SER A 73 -10.10 3.47 9.55
CA SER A 73 -8.68 3.23 9.24
C SER A 73 -8.31 4.06 8.04
N SER A 74 -7.18 4.77 8.11
CA SER A 74 -6.79 5.69 7.04
C SER A 74 -5.29 5.79 6.83
N MET A 75 -4.94 6.13 5.59
CA MET A 75 -3.65 6.66 5.20
C MET A 75 -3.68 8.20 5.23
N ILE A 76 -2.50 8.85 5.28
CA ILE A 76 -2.40 10.31 5.33
C ILE A 76 -3.06 10.99 4.11
N VAL A 77 -3.03 10.35 2.95
CA VAL A 77 -3.68 10.86 1.72
C VAL A 77 -5.21 10.98 1.86
N GLN A 78 -5.83 10.31 2.82
CA GLN A 78 -7.27 10.36 3.10
C GLN A 78 -7.63 11.37 4.21
N LYS A 79 -6.67 12.17 4.70
CA LYS A 79 -6.80 13.03 5.88
C LYS A 79 -8.05 13.93 5.86
N ASP A 80 -8.33 14.58 4.74
CA ASP A 80 -9.45 15.52 4.65
C ASP A 80 -10.80 14.81 4.82
N SER A 81 -10.96 13.67 4.17
CA SER A 81 -12.17 12.84 4.33
C SER A 81 -12.31 12.30 5.76
N LEU A 82 -11.20 11.87 6.37
CA LEU A 82 -11.22 11.38 7.75
C LEU A 82 -11.63 12.48 8.74
N HIS A 83 -11.05 13.68 8.64
CA HIS A 83 -11.41 14.79 9.52
C HIS A 83 -12.88 15.22 9.36
N GLN A 84 -13.43 15.17 8.14
CA GLN A 84 -14.87 15.38 7.91
C GLN A 84 -15.73 14.30 8.60
N ILE A 85 -15.31 13.04 8.56
CA ILE A 85 -16.01 11.93 9.26
C ILE A 85 -15.99 12.18 10.78
N ILE A 86 -14.82 12.51 11.35
CA ILE A 86 -14.68 12.82 12.79
C ILE A 86 -15.61 13.98 13.19
N ALA A 87 -15.60 15.06 12.42
CA ALA A 87 -16.47 16.22 12.70
C ALA A 87 -17.96 15.84 12.69
N ARG A 88 -18.41 15.05 11.70
CA ARG A 88 -19.80 14.56 11.64
C ARG A 88 -20.16 13.65 12.82
N CYS A 89 -19.25 12.74 13.20
CA CYS A 89 -19.45 11.89 14.39
C CYS A 89 -19.64 12.74 15.64
N ASN A 90 -18.78 13.74 15.86
CA ASN A 90 -18.85 14.63 17.01
C ASN A 90 -20.15 15.46 17.03
N GLN A 91 -20.58 16.00 15.89
CA GLN A 91 -21.85 16.72 15.76
C GLN A 91 -23.06 15.84 16.13
N MET A 92 -22.98 14.54 15.88
CA MET A 92 -24.05 13.57 16.18
C MET A 92 -23.85 12.86 17.53
N GLY A 93 -22.84 13.24 18.33
CA GLY A 93 -22.54 12.61 19.61
C GLY A 93 -22.10 11.14 19.48
N LYS A 94 -21.50 10.74 18.38
CA LYS A 94 -21.08 9.35 18.11
C LYS A 94 -19.59 9.16 18.45
N PRO A 95 -19.24 8.20 19.33
CA PRO A 95 -17.87 7.86 19.59
C PRO A 95 -17.15 7.40 18.31
N VAL A 96 -16.00 8.01 18.00
CA VAL A 96 -15.19 7.68 16.81
C VAL A 96 -13.80 7.23 17.21
N VAL A 97 -13.41 6.08 16.69
CA VAL A 97 -12.08 5.46 16.85
C VAL A 97 -11.30 5.58 15.55
N CYS A 98 -10.09 6.14 15.63
CA CYS A 98 -9.22 6.34 14.48
C CYS A 98 -7.99 5.44 14.57
N GLY A 99 -7.77 4.59 13.56
CA GLY A 99 -6.60 3.73 13.41
C GLY A 99 -6.00 3.76 12.00
N GLY A 100 -5.01 2.92 11.78
CA GLY A 100 -4.29 2.82 10.50
C GLY A 100 -3.01 3.65 10.45
N PRO A 101 -2.35 3.72 9.28
CA PRO A 101 -1.06 4.40 9.10
C PRO A 101 -1.05 5.86 9.53
N TYR A 102 -2.07 6.65 9.17
CA TYR A 102 -2.09 8.08 9.50
C TYR A 102 -2.23 8.35 11.01
N PRO A 103 -3.20 7.79 11.75
CA PRO A 103 -3.23 7.94 13.21
C PRO A 103 -1.99 7.35 13.91
N THR A 104 -1.35 6.35 13.32
CA THR A 104 -0.10 5.77 13.86
C THR A 104 1.08 6.72 13.71
N SER A 105 1.23 7.37 12.56
CA SER A 105 2.36 8.26 12.28
C SER A 105 2.22 9.67 12.87
N SER A 106 0.99 10.13 13.13
CA SER A 106 0.68 11.50 13.57
C SER A 106 -0.46 11.53 14.61
N PRO A 107 -0.35 10.82 15.75
CA PRO A 107 -1.45 10.67 16.71
C PRO A 107 -1.89 12.01 17.33
N GLU A 108 -1.00 12.99 17.41
CA GLU A 108 -1.29 14.33 17.97
C GLU A 108 -2.35 15.11 17.15
N ARG A 109 -2.61 14.69 15.91
CA ARG A 109 -3.62 15.31 15.03
C ARG A 109 -5.06 14.87 15.36
N PHE A 110 -5.22 13.85 16.17
CA PHE A 110 -6.51 13.19 16.42
C PHE A 110 -7.15 13.54 17.77
N LYS A 111 -6.86 14.70 18.33
CA LYS A 111 -7.44 15.17 19.61
C LYS A 111 -8.98 15.22 19.61
N ALA A 112 -9.60 15.33 18.44
CA ALA A 112 -11.06 15.35 18.28
C ALA A 112 -11.68 13.94 18.18
N ALA A 113 -10.89 12.88 18.04
CA ALA A 113 -11.37 11.50 18.09
C ALA A 113 -11.63 11.06 19.53
N THR A 114 -12.61 10.18 19.74
CA THR A 114 -12.87 9.59 21.05
C THR A 114 -11.75 8.67 21.49
N SER A 115 -11.16 7.95 20.54
CA SER A 115 -10.06 7.03 20.80
C SER A 115 -9.14 6.93 19.58
N ILE A 116 -7.86 6.66 19.83
CA ILE A 116 -6.83 6.49 18.81
C ILE A 116 -6.20 5.11 19.00
N VAL A 117 -6.00 4.41 17.87
CA VAL A 117 -5.27 3.15 17.79
C VAL A 117 -3.94 3.41 17.08
N VAL A 118 -2.83 3.24 17.80
CA VAL A 118 -1.46 3.50 17.32
C VAL A 118 -0.69 2.19 17.17
N GLY A 119 -0.27 1.89 15.95
CA GLY A 119 0.44 0.67 15.58
C GLY A 119 -0.48 -0.47 15.19
N GLU A 120 0.07 -1.68 15.23
CA GLU A 120 -0.63 -2.91 14.86
C GLU A 120 -1.55 -3.36 16.00
N ALA A 121 -2.81 -3.61 15.68
CA ALA A 121 -3.85 -3.78 16.68
C ALA A 121 -3.92 -5.18 17.31
N GLU A 122 -3.35 -6.19 16.67
CA GLU A 122 -3.48 -7.60 17.06
C GLU A 122 -3.17 -7.85 18.54
N SER A 123 -2.18 -7.15 19.11
CA SER A 123 -1.73 -7.34 20.49
C SER A 123 -2.75 -6.95 21.57
N PHE A 124 -3.74 -6.13 21.22
CA PHE A 124 -4.69 -5.60 22.21
C PHE A 124 -6.15 -5.69 21.76
N MET A 125 -6.43 -6.33 20.61
CA MET A 125 -7.78 -6.36 20.06
C MET A 125 -8.82 -7.02 20.99
N GLU A 126 -8.44 -8.06 21.72
CA GLU A 126 -9.36 -8.70 22.68
C GLU A 126 -9.81 -7.71 23.76
N LYS A 127 -8.83 -6.99 24.35
CA LYS A 127 -9.11 -5.94 25.32
C LYS A 127 -9.91 -4.79 24.72
N PHE A 128 -9.57 -4.36 23.52
CA PHE A 128 -10.28 -3.29 22.81
C PHE A 128 -11.76 -3.63 22.59
N VAL A 129 -12.06 -4.83 22.13
CA VAL A 129 -13.43 -5.32 21.91
C VAL A 129 -14.18 -5.44 23.24
N GLU A 130 -13.51 -5.90 24.31
CA GLU A 130 -14.09 -5.95 25.66
C GLU A 130 -14.40 -4.56 26.21
N ASP A 131 -13.49 -3.59 26.03
CA ASP A 131 -13.70 -2.21 26.46
C ASP A 131 -14.89 -1.57 25.72
N ILE A 132 -15.04 -1.82 24.41
CA ILE A 132 -16.24 -1.41 23.65
C ILE A 132 -17.50 -2.05 24.25
N ARG A 133 -17.50 -3.37 24.46
CA ARG A 133 -18.64 -4.11 25.02
C ARG A 133 -19.10 -3.55 26.35
N ASN A 134 -18.16 -3.11 27.17
CA ASN A 134 -18.42 -2.56 28.51
C ASN A 134 -18.58 -1.04 28.54
N ASN A 135 -18.61 -0.34 27.36
CA ASN A 135 -18.66 1.13 27.24
C ASN A 135 -17.53 1.82 28.03
N ARG A 136 -16.33 1.26 28.02
CA ARG A 136 -15.13 1.75 28.73
C ARG A 136 -13.96 2.00 27.79
N LEU A 137 -14.26 2.57 26.60
CA LEU A 137 -13.26 2.85 25.57
C LEU A 137 -12.16 3.78 26.13
N LEU A 138 -10.89 3.37 25.97
CA LEU A 138 -9.75 4.19 26.37
C LEU A 138 -9.45 5.25 25.30
N PRO A 139 -8.93 6.44 25.68
CA PRO A 139 -8.55 7.47 24.71
C PRO A 139 -7.45 7.04 23.74
N LEU A 140 -6.58 6.10 24.16
CA LEU A 140 -5.45 5.64 23.40
C LEU A 140 -5.23 4.13 23.61
N TYR A 141 -5.15 3.42 22.51
CA TYR A 141 -4.62 2.06 22.43
C TYR A 141 -3.31 2.10 21.64
N LYS A 142 -2.24 1.66 22.25
CA LYS A 142 -0.91 1.65 21.63
C LYS A 142 -0.21 0.35 21.95
N ILE A 143 0.50 -0.18 20.95
CA ILE A 143 1.35 -1.33 21.17
C ILE A 143 2.51 -0.97 22.10
N HIS A 144 2.78 -1.85 23.06
CA HIS A 144 3.93 -1.79 23.94
C HIS A 144 4.78 -3.05 23.71
N GLY A 145 6.07 -2.88 23.47
CA GLY A 145 6.99 -3.98 23.21
C GLY A 145 7.11 -4.36 21.73
N ASP A 146 7.30 -5.65 21.48
CA ASP A 146 7.53 -6.18 20.15
C ASP A 146 6.31 -6.12 19.24
N LYS A 147 6.56 -6.09 17.93
CA LYS A 147 5.51 -6.17 16.92
C LYS A 147 4.76 -7.51 17.02
N PRO A 148 3.42 -7.54 16.81
CA PRO A 148 2.63 -8.76 17.01
C PRO A 148 3.00 -9.88 16.04
N ASP A 149 2.78 -11.12 16.48
CA ASP A 149 2.82 -12.28 15.61
C ASP A 149 1.60 -12.25 14.66
N LEU A 150 1.84 -12.41 13.36
CA LEU A 150 0.78 -12.43 12.36
C LEU A 150 -0.08 -13.70 12.41
N SER A 151 0.32 -14.73 13.16
CA SER A 151 -0.54 -15.88 13.45
C SER A 151 -1.84 -15.48 14.18
N LEU A 152 -1.82 -14.35 14.88
CA LEU A 152 -2.99 -13.80 15.57
C LEU A 152 -3.98 -13.09 14.62
N THR A 153 -3.57 -12.76 13.40
CA THR A 153 -4.41 -12.01 12.45
C THR A 153 -5.57 -12.90 11.98
N PRO A 154 -6.83 -12.52 12.23
CA PRO A 154 -7.97 -13.34 11.82
C PRO A 154 -8.24 -13.20 10.32
N LYS A 155 -9.01 -14.16 9.76
CA LYS A 155 -9.51 -14.09 8.39
C LYS A 155 -10.41 -12.85 8.23
N PRO A 156 -10.15 -11.98 7.22
CA PRO A 156 -10.95 -10.77 7.00
C PRO A 156 -12.42 -11.07 6.71
N ARG A 157 -13.31 -10.20 7.15
CA ARG A 157 -14.77 -10.24 6.91
C ARG A 157 -15.10 -9.76 5.50
N PHE A 158 -14.81 -10.57 4.49
CA PHE A 158 -15.10 -10.27 3.08
C PHE A 158 -16.61 -10.12 2.79
N ASP A 159 -17.47 -10.67 3.63
CA ASP A 159 -18.91 -10.53 3.59
C ASP A 159 -19.42 -9.10 3.82
N LEU A 160 -18.62 -8.24 4.44
CA LEU A 160 -18.98 -6.84 4.71
C LEU A 160 -18.80 -5.92 3.51
N VAL A 161 -18.15 -6.37 2.44
CA VAL A 161 -17.86 -5.55 1.26
C VAL A 161 -18.58 -6.01 0.00
N LYS A 162 -18.85 -5.07 -0.89
CA LYS A 162 -19.55 -5.32 -2.16
C LYS A 162 -18.53 -5.69 -3.24
N LEU A 163 -18.03 -6.93 -3.26
CA LEU A 163 -16.91 -7.43 -4.07
C LEU A 163 -16.95 -6.95 -5.54
N ARG A 164 -18.14 -6.88 -6.14
CA ARG A 164 -18.34 -6.47 -7.55
C ARG A 164 -17.82 -5.08 -7.90
N TYR A 165 -17.67 -4.18 -6.91
CA TYR A 165 -17.26 -2.79 -7.14
C TYR A 165 -15.76 -2.57 -7.15
N TYR A 166 -14.96 -3.58 -6.79
CA TYR A 166 -13.51 -3.48 -6.75
C TYR A 166 -12.84 -4.18 -7.93
N THR A 167 -11.71 -3.65 -8.38
CA THR A 167 -10.94 -4.27 -9.48
C THR A 167 -10.18 -5.50 -9.02
N SER A 168 -9.68 -5.47 -7.79
CA SER A 168 -8.93 -6.57 -7.18
C SER A 168 -9.28 -6.68 -5.71
N MET A 169 -9.19 -7.88 -5.15
CA MET A 169 -9.21 -8.09 -3.72
C MET A 169 -7.81 -7.92 -3.14
N LEU A 170 -7.74 -7.69 -1.84
CA LEU A 170 -6.50 -7.54 -1.11
C LEU A 170 -6.25 -8.75 -0.21
N LEU A 171 -5.00 -9.18 -0.16
CA LEU A 171 -4.47 -10.13 0.82
C LEU A 171 -3.16 -9.59 1.37
N GLN A 172 -2.77 -10.05 2.54
CA GLN A 172 -1.47 -9.76 3.13
C GLN A 172 -0.85 -11.04 3.65
N PHE A 173 0.38 -11.33 3.22
CA PHE A 173 1.15 -12.48 3.72
C PHE A 173 2.16 -12.04 4.77
N SER A 174 2.83 -10.90 4.56
CA SER A 174 3.86 -10.40 5.48
C SER A 174 3.74 -8.90 5.78
N ARG A 175 4.40 -8.48 6.87
CA ARG A 175 4.61 -7.07 7.25
C ARG A 175 6.07 -6.85 7.61
N GLY A 176 6.59 -5.67 7.22
CA GLY A 176 7.96 -5.24 7.48
C GLY A 176 8.89 -5.51 6.30
N CYS A 177 9.99 -4.77 6.27
CA CYS A 177 10.95 -4.79 5.17
C CYS A 177 12.39 -4.81 5.71
N PRO A 178 13.29 -5.70 5.22
CA PRO A 178 14.64 -5.83 5.77
C PRO A 178 15.57 -4.65 5.40
N PHE A 179 15.17 -3.82 4.44
CA PHE A 179 15.97 -2.69 3.96
C PHE A 179 15.85 -1.47 4.86
N ASN A 180 16.65 -0.43 4.61
CA ASN A 180 16.77 0.75 5.47
C ASN A 180 16.77 2.06 4.64
N CYS A 181 15.82 2.21 3.74
CA CYS A 181 15.70 3.40 2.91
C CYS A 181 15.29 4.61 3.74
N GLU A 182 15.99 5.76 3.63
CA GLU A 182 15.78 6.91 4.51
C GLU A 182 14.40 7.57 4.39
N PHE A 183 13.79 7.45 3.21
CA PHE A 183 12.49 8.06 2.91
C PHE A 183 11.28 7.19 3.28
N CYS A 184 11.51 5.91 3.61
CA CYS A 184 10.45 4.91 3.79
C CYS A 184 9.96 4.87 5.23
N ASP A 185 8.66 4.96 5.44
CA ASP A 185 7.98 4.87 6.73
C ASP A 185 7.65 3.44 7.18
N ILE A 186 7.74 2.47 6.27
CA ILE A 186 7.39 1.05 6.54
C ILE A 186 8.22 0.48 7.70
N ILE A 187 9.51 0.76 7.72
CA ILE A 187 10.39 0.24 8.78
C ILE A 187 10.10 0.84 10.15
N GLU A 188 9.59 2.06 10.19
CA GLU A 188 9.13 2.72 11.43
C GLU A 188 7.80 2.11 11.90
N MET A 189 6.86 1.85 10.97
CA MET A 189 5.55 1.28 11.28
C MET A 189 5.61 -0.21 11.60
N PHE A 190 6.28 -1.02 10.77
CA PHE A 190 6.21 -2.48 10.83
C PHE A 190 7.53 -3.17 11.20
N GLY A 191 8.64 -2.40 11.26
CA GLY A 191 9.96 -2.90 11.61
C GLY A 191 10.72 -3.52 10.44
N ARG A 192 11.97 -3.92 10.71
CA ARG A 192 12.91 -4.43 9.71
C ARG A 192 12.97 -5.95 9.63
N THR A 193 12.24 -6.65 10.47
CA THR A 193 12.14 -8.13 10.41
C THR A 193 10.81 -8.49 9.76
N PRO A 194 10.81 -9.04 8.53
CA PRO A 194 9.57 -9.48 7.88
C PRO A 194 8.92 -10.62 8.67
N ARG A 195 7.72 -10.36 9.20
CA ARG A 195 6.87 -11.34 9.90
C ARG A 195 5.83 -11.84 8.91
N THR A 196 5.52 -13.13 8.93
CA THR A 196 4.65 -13.76 7.95
C THR A 196 3.49 -14.50 8.61
N LYS A 197 2.37 -14.58 7.93
CA LYS A 197 1.34 -15.58 8.21
C LYS A 197 1.88 -16.96 7.88
N SER A 198 1.19 -18.01 8.36
CA SER A 198 1.43 -19.36 7.86
C SER A 198 0.81 -19.54 6.46
N PRO A 199 1.28 -20.52 5.67
CA PRO A 199 0.63 -20.86 4.40
C PRO A 199 -0.85 -21.21 4.57
N GLU A 200 -1.19 -21.95 5.63
CA GLU A 200 -2.57 -22.37 5.94
C GLU A 200 -3.48 -21.17 6.19
N GLN A 201 -3.02 -20.16 6.96
CA GLN A 201 -3.78 -18.92 7.17
C GLN A 201 -4.04 -18.20 5.84
N PHE A 202 -3.00 -18.06 5.00
CA PHE A 202 -3.11 -17.39 3.71
C PHE A 202 -4.09 -18.12 2.79
N LEU A 203 -4.02 -19.45 2.71
CA LEU A 203 -4.92 -20.27 1.90
C LEU A 203 -6.37 -20.25 2.44
N ALA A 204 -6.57 -20.18 3.75
CA ALA A 204 -7.90 -20.07 4.35
C ALA A 204 -8.59 -18.72 3.99
N GLU A 205 -7.82 -17.64 3.80
CA GLU A 205 -8.35 -16.38 3.30
C GLU A 205 -8.79 -16.51 1.82
N LEU A 206 -7.99 -17.20 0.99
CA LEU A 206 -8.34 -17.51 -0.40
C LEU A 206 -9.59 -18.40 -0.51
N ASP A 207 -9.71 -19.45 0.30
CA ASP A 207 -10.90 -20.28 0.34
C ASP A 207 -12.13 -19.45 0.72
N GLY A 208 -12.01 -18.56 1.70
CA GLY A 208 -13.10 -17.66 2.06
C GLY A 208 -13.61 -16.80 0.91
N LEU A 209 -12.72 -16.30 0.05
CA LEU A 209 -13.12 -15.54 -1.13
C LEU A 209 -13.61 -16.44 -2.28
N TYR A 210 -12.97 -17.60 -2.46
CA TYR A 210 -13.39 -18.59 -3.44
C TYR A 210 -14.84 -19.03 -3.21
N ASP A 211 -15.22 -19.27 -1.96
CA ASP A 211 -16.55 -19.72 -1.55
C ASP A 211 -17.62 -18.64 -1.74
N THR A 212 -17.26 -17.35 -1.76
CA THR A 212 -18.18 -16.27 -2.16
C THR A 212 -18.49 -16.24 -3.67
N GLY A 213 -17.87 -17.10 -4.47
CA GLY A 213 -17.93 -17.06 -5.93
C GLY A 213 -16.99 -16.05 -6.58
N TYR A 214 -16.14 -15.36 -5.80
CA TYR A 214 -15.17 -14.44 -6.39
C TYR A 214 -14.17 -15.19 -7.28
N ARG A 215 -13.95 -14.65 -8.47
CA ARG A 215 -12.92 -15.11 -9.42
C ARG A 215 -12.29 -13.86 -10.02
N GLY A 216 -10.99 -13.66 -9.79
CA GLY A 216 -10.35 -12.42 -10.24
C GLY A 216 -8.93 -12.24 -9.74
N LYS A 217 -8.54 -10.97 -9.63
CA LYS A 217 -7.16 -10.59 -9.28
C LYS A 217 -7.03 -10.28 -7.79
N PHE A 218 -5.84 -10.58 -7.27
CA PHE A 218 -5.44 -10.21 -5.91
C PHE A 218 -4.20 -9.36 -5.95
N PHE A 219 -4.23 -8.26 -5.20
CA PHE A 219 -3.03 -7.55 -4.79
C PHE A 219 -2.60 -8.06 -3.41
N ILE A 220 -1.42 -8.67 -3.33
CA ILE A 220 -0.79 -9.01 -2.05
C ILE A 220 -0.07 -7.75 -1.58
N VAL A 221 -0.63 -7.10 -0.55
CA VAL A 221 -0.23 -5.76 -0.06
C VAL A 221 0.95 -5.80 0.91
N ASP A 222 1.88 -6.70 0.68
CA ASP A 222 3.11 -6.80 1.47
C ASP A 222 4.06 -5.65 1.09
N ASP A 223 4.66 -5.00 2.06
CA ASP A 223 5.63 -3.91 1.84
C ASP A 223 6.86 -4.34 1.02
N ASN A 224 7.19 -5.61 1.09
CA ASN A 224 8.14 -6.32 0.25
C ASN A 224 7.85 -7.82 0.35
N PHE A 225 7.07 -8.34 -0.57
CA PHE A 225 6.62 -9.73 -0.57
C PHE A 225 7.76 -10.74 -0.41
N ILE A 226 8.92 -10.45 -1.02
CA ILE A 226 10.10 -11.32 -0.95
C ILE A 226 11.03 -11.02 0.22
N GLY A 227 10.59 -10.22 1.19
CA GLY A 227 11.39 -9.84 2.35
C GLY A 227 11.91 -11.03 3.17
N ASN A 228 11.16 -12.14 3.21
CA ASN A 228 11.58 -13.43 3.76
C ASN A 228 11.42 -14.52 2.69
N LYS A 229 12.44 -14.68 1.83
CA LYS A 229 12.39 -15.59 0.68
C LYS A 229 12.07 -17.04 1.04
N THR A 230 12.61 -17.54 2.15
CA THR A 230 12.35 -18.92 2.60
C THR A 230 10.87 -19.15 2.91
N LYS A 231 10.25 -18.25 3.66
CA LYS A 231 8.82 -18.33 4.00
C LYS A 231 7.93 -18.15 2.77
N VAL A 232 8.30 -17.22 1.88
CA VAL A 232 7.56 -16.99 0.63
C VAL A 232 7.62 -18.22 -0.29
N LYS A 233 8.78 -18.86 -0.46
CA LYS A 233 8.90 -20.08 -1.28
C LYS A 233 8.02 -21.20 -0.73
N ALA A 234 8.01 -21.41 0.58
CA ALA A 234 7.15 -22.40 1.23
C ALA A 234 5.65 -22.08 0.97
N MET A 235 5.23 -20.85 1.15
CA MET A 235 3.86 -20.42 0.88
C MET A 235 3.47 -20.59 -0.58
N LEU A 236 4.36 -20.21 -1.52
CA LEU A 236 4.11 -20.36 -2.95
C LEU A 236 3.95 -21.83 -3.38
N ALA A 237 4.71 -22.75 -2.80
CA ALA A 237 4.56 -24.18 -3.06
C ALA A 237 3.14 -24.67 -2.70
N GLU A 238 2.64 -24.29 -1.53
CA GLU A 238 1.27 -24.59 -1.10
C GLU A 238 0.21 -23.90 -1.95
N LEU A 239 0.43 -22.64 -2.32
CA LEU A 239 -0.45 -21.88 -3.20
C LEU A 239 -0.57 -22.52 -4.59
N ILE A 240 0.53 -23.00 -5.17
CA ILE A 240 0.52 -23.73 -6.44
C ILE A 240 -0.34 -25.00 -6.35
N GLY A 241 -0.18 -25.76 -5.26
CA GLY A 241 -1.01 -26.93 -4.99
C GLY A 241 -2.49 -26.58 -4.89
N TRP A 242 -2.82 -25.50 -4.19
CA TRP A 242 -4.18 -24.98 -4.05
C TRP A 242 -4.75 -24.52 -5.40
N GLN A 243 -4.01 -23.72 -6.16
CA GLN A 243 -4.40 -23.23 -7.50
C GLN A 243 -4.72 -24.42 -8.45
N ARG A 244 -3.86 -25.43 -8.47
CA ARG A 244 -4.08 -26.63 -9.30
C ARG A 244 -5.38 -27.35 -8.93
N ARG A 245 -5.63 -27.57 -7.64
CA ARG A 245 -6.88 -28.20 -7.17
C ARG A 245 -8.14 -27.42 -7.53
N LYS A 246 -8.05 -26.09 -7.59
CA LYS A 246 -9.18 -25.19 -7.87
C LYS A 246 -9.28 -24.76 -9.35
N GLY A 247 -8.36 -25.21 -10.22
CA GLY A 247 -8.34 -24.88 -11.65
C GLY A 247 -7.85 -23.45 -11.96
N PHE A 248 -6.89 -22.93 -11.19
CA PHE A 248 -6.30 -21.60 -11.34
C PHE A 248 -7.32 -20.44 -11.37
N PRO A 249 -8.18 -20.32 -10.37
CA PRO A 249 -9.23 -19.31 -10.37
C PRO A 249 -8.73 -17.88 -10.18
N PHE A 250 -7.50 -17.68 -9.72
CA PHE A 250 -6.97 -16.40 -9.29
C PHE A 250 -5.68 -16.01 -9.98
N GLN A 251 -5.50 -14.71 -10.16
CA GLN A 251 -4.24 -14.10 -10.56
C GLN A 251 -3.73 -13.19 -9.45
N PHE A 252 -2.42 -13.09 -9.31
CA PHE A 252 -1.78 -12.33 -8.24
C PHE A 252 -0.83 -11.27 -8.79
N TYR A 253 -0.67 -10.20 -8.03
CA TYR A 253 0.40 -9.23 -8.17
C TYR A 253 0.78 -8.67 -6.81
N THR A 254 1.98 -8.13 -6.67
CA THR A 254 2.53 -7.71 -5.39
C THR A 254 3.64 -6.67 -5.55
N GLU A 255 4.12 -6.13 -4.43
CA GLU A 255 5.32 -5.32 -4.36
C GLU A 255 6.53 -6.18 -3.98
N ALA A 256 7.64 -5.93 -4.64
CA ALA A 256 8.89 -6.64 -4.40
C ALA A 256 10.11 -5.72 -4.55
N SER A 257 11.24 -6.14 -4.03
CA SER A 257 12.53 -5.51 -4.31
C SER A 257 13.20 -6.13 -5.53
N VAL A 258 14.04 -5.35 -6.22
CA VAL A 258 14.68 -5.74 -7.49
C VAL A 258 15.56 -7.00 -7.39
N ASN A 259 16.03 -7.35 -6.18
CA ASN A 259 16.79 -8.60 -5.95
C ASN A 259 15.95 -9.88 -6.11
N LEU A 260 14.67 -9.76 -6.48
CA LEU A 260 13.87 -10.86 -7.05
C LEU A 260 14.56 -11.47 -8.27
N ALA A 261 15.17 -10.65 -9.13
CA ALA A 261 15.92 -11.08 -10.30
C ALA A 261 17.07 -12.06 -10.01
N GLN A 262 17.55 -12.12 -8.77
CA GLN A 262 18.67 -12.98 -8.37
C GLN A 262 18.20 -14.37 -7.86
N ASP A 263 16.92 -14.72 -8.03
CA ASP A 263 16.36 -15.95 -7.49
C ASP A 263 15.43 -16.62 -8.51
N ASP A 264 16.03 -17.44 -9.38
CA ASP A 264 15.32 -18.10 -10.48
C ASP A 264 14.23 -19.06 -9.99
N GLU A 265 14.46 -19.74 -8.86
CA GLU A 265 13.47 -20.60 -8.23
C GLU A 265 12.23 -19.78 -7.79
N LEU A 266 12.47 -18.62 -7.17
CA LEU A 266 11.37 -17.75 -6.71
C LEU A 266 10.59 -17.17 -7.89
N LEU A 267 11.27 -16.72 -8.96
CA LEU A 267 10.62 -16.27 -10.20
C LEU A 267 9.70 -17.35 -10.78
N ASN A 268 10.22 -18.59 -10.86
CA ASN A 268 9.45 -19.73 -11.38
C ASN A 268 8.26 -20.09 -10.46
N LEU A 269 8.44 -20.08 -9.14
CA LEU A 269 7.36 -20.32 -8.20
C LEU A 269 6.27 -19.25 -8.30
N MET A 270 6.63 -17.96 -8.40
CA MET A 270 5.66 -16.87 -8.54
C MET A 270 4.85 -17.02 -9.83
N THR A 271 5.50 -17.21 -10.98
CA THR A 271 4.79 -17.37 -12.27
C THR A 271 3.91 -18.60 -12.28
N THR A 272 4.39 -19.73 -11.73
CA THR A 272 3.60 -20.97 -11.62
C THR A 272 2.40 -20.82 -10.67
N ALA A 273 2.51 -20.01 -9.61
CA ALA A 273 1.42 -19.72 -8.70
C ALA A 273 0.34 -18.79 -9.30
N GLY A 274 0.60 -18.19 -10.47
CA GLY A 274 -0.35 -17.30 -11.14
C GLY A 274 -0.09 -15.81 -10.89
N PHE A 275 1.13 -15.44 -10.48
CA PHE A 275 1.53 -14.03 -10.48
C PHE A 275 1.74 -13.57 -11.92
N SER A 276 1.26 -12.37 -12.22
CA SER A 276 1.35 -11.76 -13.56
C SER A 276 2.11 -10.45 -13.56
N MET A 277 2.30 -9.82 -12.40
CA MET A 277 2.91 -8.50 -12.30
C MET A 277 3.61 -8.32 -10.95
N VAL A 278 4.68 -7.54 -10.94
CA VAL A 278 5.33 -7.04 -9.72
C VAL A 278 5.56 -5.55 -9.82
N PHE A 279 5.30 -4.85 -8.71
CA PHE A 279 5.71 -3.46 -8.55
C PHE A 279 7.09 -3.42 -7.87
N LEU A 280 8.05 -2.72 -8.47
CA LEU A 280 9.40 -2.59 -7.96
C LEU A 280 9.68 -1.14 -7.55
N GLY A 281 10.16 -0.93 -6.32
CA GLY A 281 10.74 0.35 -5.93
C GLY A 281 12.10 0.55 -6.61
N LEU A 282 12.13 1.21 -7.76
CA LEU A 282 13.34 1.47 -8.55
C LEU A 282 14.00 2.79 -8.14
N GLU A 283 13.20 3.77 -7.78
CA GLU A 283 13.47 5.12 -7.31
C GLU A 283 14.21 5.98 -8.34
N THR A 284 15.44 5.63 -8.68
CA THR A 284 16.27 6.39 -9.61
C THR A 284 17.30 5.47 -10.29
N PRO A 285 17.70 5.74 -11.53
CA PRO A 285 18.82 5.04 -12.17
C PRO A 285 20.19 5.55 -11.68
N ASP A 286 20.25 6.64 -10.92
CA ASP A 286 21.51 7.18 -10.40
C ASP A 286 21.97 6.42 -9.17
N GLU A 287 23.11 5.72 -9.31
CA GLU A 287 23.66 4.84 -8.26
C GLU A 287 24.10 5.63 -7.01
N ASN A 288 24.61 6.85 -7.19
CA ASN A 288 25.03 7.68 -6.06
C ASN A 288 23.83 8.09 -5.22
N THR A 289 22.73 8.50 -5.85
CA THR A 289 21.47 8.83 -5.19
C THR A 289 20.89 7.62 -4.46
N LEU A 290 20.91 6.42 -5.08
CA LEU A 290 20.47 5.20 -4.42
C LEU A 290 21.26 4.89 -3.15
N LYS A 291 22.59 5.04 -3.18
CA LYS A 291 23.48 4.83 -2.02
C LYS A 291 23.17 5.83 -0.91
N GLN A 292 23.01 7.11 -1.25
CA GLN A 292 22.71 8.16 -0.26
C GLN A 292 21.32 8.00 0.36
N ALA A 293 20.33 7.54 -0.42
CA ALA A 293 18.99 7.24 0.07
C ALA A 293 18.90 5.90 0.86
N GLY A 294 20.01 5.17 1.02
CA GLY A 294 20.04 3.88 1.70
C GLY A 294 19.42 2.72 0.89
N LYS A 295 19.18 2.91 -0.42
CA LYS A 295 18.57 1.88 -1.32
C LYS A 295 19.64 0.92 -1.88
N ASN A 296 20.53 0.41 -1.04
CA ASN A 296 21.69 -0.38 -1.44
C ASN A 296 21.35 -1.69 -2.19
N GLN A 297 20.15 -2.24 -2.05
CA GLN A 297 19.72 -3.42 -2.80
C GLN A 297 19.61 -3.14 -4.31
N ASN A 298 19.43 -1.89 -4.70
CA ASN A 298 19.32 -1.48 -6.09
C ASN A 298 20.69 -1.20 -6.75
N THR A 299 21.79 -1.21 -5.99
CA THR A 299 23.14 -0.91 -6.51
C THR A 299 24.03 -2.14 -6.69
N ARG A 300 23.52 -3.34 -6.39
CA ARG A 300 24.29 -4.59 -6.44
C ARG A 300 24.41 -5.18 -7.83
N HIS A 301 23.46 -4.91 -8.70
CA HIS A 301 23.37 -5.42 -10.05
C HIS A 301 22.77 -4.36 -10.96
N SER A 302 22.94 -4.49 -12.26
CA SER A 302 22.27 -3.64 -13.24
C SER A 302 20.76 -3.69 -13.05
N LEU A 303 20.14 -2.52 -12.83
CA LEU A 303 18.67 -2.44 -12.70
C LEU A 303 17.98 -2.85 -13.99
N GLU A 304 18.50 -2.42 -15.16
CA GLU A 304 17.94 -2.73 -16.47
C GLU A 304 17.95 -4.25 -16.73
N GLU A 305 19.10 -4.92 -16.53
CA GLU A 305 19.19 -6.37 -16.68
C GLU A 305 18.31 -7.13 -15.70
N SER A 306 18.23 -6.65 -14.46
CA SER A 306 17.36 -7.24 -13.43
C SER A 306 15.88 -7.15 -13.83
N ILE A 307 15.44 -6.00 -14.33
CA ILE A 307 14.08 -5.79 -14.83
C ILE A 307 13.79 -6.72 -16.01
N HIS A 308 14.65 -6.75 -17.01
CA HIS A 308 14.47 -7.63 -18.17
C HIS A 308 14.43 -9.11 -17.78
N LYS A 309 15.25 -9.54 -16.81
CA LYS A 309 15.20 -10.92 -16.31
C LYS A 309 13.86 -11.25 -15.65
N ILE A 310 13.29 -10.35 -14.86
CA ILE A 310 11.96 -10.51 -14.25
C ILE A 310 10.88 -10.56 -15.35
N GLN A 311 10.94 -9.65 -16.32
CA GLN A 311 10.00 -9.63 -17.46
C GLN A 311 10.07 -10.92 -18.29
N ASN A 312 11.27 -11.38 -18.60
CA ASN A 312 11.50 -12.62 -19.33
C ASN A 312 10.99 -13.87 -18.60
N SER A 313 10.81 -13.82 -17.28
CA SER A 313 10.17 -14.90 -16.51
C SER A 313 8.64 -14.92 -16.66
N GLY A 314 8.03 -13.90 -17.26
CA GLY A 314 6.57 -13.78 -17.47
C GLY A 314 5.87 -12.84 -16.48
N LEU A 315 6.62 -12.06 -15.71
CA LEU A 315 6.06 -11.06 -14.81
C LEU A 315 6.16 -9.67 -15.45
N GLU A 316 5.04 -9.00 -15.62
CA GLU A 316 5.04 -7.57 -15.95
C GLU A 316 5.69 -6.78 -14.81
N VAL A 317 6.60 -5.86 -15.14
CA VAL A 317 7.22 -4.96 -14.16
C VAL A 317 6.56 -3.59 -14.24
N THR A 318 6.03 -3.14 -13.10
CA THR A 318 5.66 -1.75 -12.87
C THR A 318 6.66 -1.15 -11.89
N GLY A 319 7.01 0.13 -12.03
CA GLY A 319 8.11 0.72 -11.27
C GLY A 319 7.74 2.00 -10.55
N GLY A 320 8.16 2.12 -9.28
CA GLY A 320 8.15 3.36 -8.51
C GLY A 320 9.43 4.14 -8.76
N PHE A 321 9.29 5.43 -9.07
CA PHE A 321 10.39 6.36 -9.31
C PHE A 321 10.20 7.63 -8.50
N ILE A 322 11.29 8.20 -8.04
CA ILE A 322 11.29 9.41 -7.22
C ILE A 322 12.29 10.40 -7.83
N VAL A 323 11.92 11.68 -7.87
CA VAL A 323 12.80 12.81 -8.17
C VAL A 323 12.75 13.81 -7.04
N GLY A 324 13.84 14.54 -6.81
CA GLY A 324 13.95 15.54 -5.75
C GLY A 324 14.83 15.12 -4.58
N PHE A 325 15.62 14.07 -4.72
CA PHE A 325 16.69 13.77 -3.77
C PHE A 325 17.75 14.87 -3.82
N ASP A 326 18.38 15.12 -2.68
CA ASP A 326 19.45 16.13 -2.57
C ASP A 326 20.65 15.82 -3.49
N SER A 327 20.87 14.56 -3.79
CA SER A 327 21.96 14.04 -4.63
C SER A 327 21.57 13.83 -6.10
N ASP A 328 20.36 14.16 -6.49
CA ASP A 328 19.95 14.02 -7.90
C ASP A 328 20.88 14.84 -8.82
N PRO A 329 21.47 14.25 -9.87
CA PRO A 329 22.28 14.99 -10.83
C PRO A 329 21.42 15.99 -11.63
N GLU A 330 22.03 16.99 -12.22
CA GLU A 330 21.29 18.05 -12.96
C GLU A 330 20.38 17.48 -14.05
N ASN A 331 20.80 16.43 -14.72
CA ASN A 331 20.09 15.76 -15.81
C ASN A 331 19.18 14.62 -15.37
N ILE A 332 18.77 14.56 -14.09
CA ILE A 332 17.99 13.46 -13.52
C ILE A 332 16.73 13.13 -14.35
N PHE A 333 16.03 14.12 -14.85
CA PHE A 333 14.79 13.91 -15.61
C PHE A 333 15.05 13.16 -16.93
N GLU A 334 16.14 13.48 -17.64
CA GLU A 334 16.54 12.77 -18.85
C GLU A 334 17.05 11.35 -18.54
N LEU A 335 17.76 11.17 -17.43
CA LEU A 335 18.19 9.86 -16.97
C LEU A 335 16.98 8.96 -16.65
N GLN A 336 16.00 9.48 -15.89
CA GLN A 336 14.76 8.77 -15.57
C GLN A 336 13.99 8.38 -16.84
N LYS A 337 13.74 9.33 -17.72
CA LYS A 337 13.04 9.11 -18.99
C LYS A 337 13.71 8.02 -19.85
N THR A 338 15.02 8.15 -19.99
CA THR A 338 15.83 7.20 -20.80
C THR A 338 15.80 5.81 -20.18
N PHE A 339 15.95 5.71 -18.87
CA PHE A 339 15.92 4.45 -18.13
C PHE A 339 14.56 3.76 -18.24
N ILE A 340 13.46 4.48 -17.95
CA ILE A 340 12.09 3.94 -18.04
C ILE A 340 11.81 3.34 -19.41
N ARG A 341 12.25 4.03 -20.46
CA ARG A 341 12.08 3.54 -21.83
C ARG A 341 12.94 2.31 -22.12
N LYS A 342 14.24 2.32 -21.76
CA LYS A 342 15.15 1.20 -22.00
C LYS A 342 14.76 -0.05 -21.23
N ALA A 343 14.35 0.10 -19.98
CA ALA A 343 13.89 -0.99 -19.15
C ALA A 343 12.49 -1.51 -19.52
N ALA A 344 11.87 -0.95 -20.57
CA ALA A 344 10.51 -1.32 -21.01
C ALA A 344 9.50 -1.38 -19.85
N VAL A 345 9.45 -0.32 -19.02
CA VAL A 345 8.51 -0.17 -17.91
C VAL A 345 7.41 0.82 -18.29
N PRO A 346 6.32 0.38 -18.94
CA PRO A 346 5.28 1.29 -19.41
C PRO A 346 4.49 1.92 -18.26
N PHE A 347 4.36 1.22 -17.15
CA PHE A 347 3.70 1.71 -15.95
C PHE A 347 4.75 2.20 -14.93
N ALA A 348 5.19 3.44 -15.11
CA ALA A 348 6.19 4.10 -14.27
C ALA A 348 5.52 5.10 -13.32
N MET A 349 5.44 4.77 -12.03
CA MET A 349 4.91 5.64 -10.99
C MET A 349 5.99 6.64 -10.57
N VAL A 350 6.06 7.78 -11.23
CA VAL A 350 7.00 8.84 -10.86
C VAL A 350 6.35 9.79 -9.86
N GLY A 351 7.04 10.09 -8.76
CA GLY A 351 6.61 11.02 -7.73
C GLY A 351 7.73 11.98 -7.31
N LEU A 352 7.33 13.12 -6.74
CA LEU A 352 8.25 13.99 -6.02
C LEU A 352 8.62 13.38 -4.67
N LEU A 353 9.87 13.53 -4.24
CA LEU A 353 10.30 13.10 -2.91
C LEU A 353 9.44 13.80 -1.85
N MET A 354 9.00 13.03 -0.87
CA MET A 354 8.15 13.51 0.22
C MET A 354 8.73 13.06 1.56
N ALA A 355 8.84 13.97 2.50
CA ALA A 355 9.26 13.67 3.85
C ALA A 355 8.05 13.17 4.66
N LEU A 356 7.85 11.85 4.68
CA LEU A 356 6.78 11.23 5.46
C LEU A 356 7.09 11.31 6.96
N PRO A 357 6.07 11.41 7.82
CA PRO A 357 6.27 11.48 9.27
C PRO A 357 7.13 10.32 9.80
N GLN A 358 7.96 10.61 10.80
CA GLN A 358 8.81 9.65 11.50
C GLN A 358 9.91 8.97 10.67
N THR A 359 10.07 9.28 9.38
CA THR A 359 11.17 8.72 8.55
C THR A 359 12.54 9.29 8.93
N GLN A 360 13.61 8.58 8.54
CA GLN A 360 14.98 9.09 8.69
C GLN A 360 15.17 10.39 7.89
N LEU A 361 14.58 10.48 6.71
CA LEU A 361 14.56 11.69 5.89
C LEU A 361 13.95 12.88 6.65
N THR A 362 12.79 12.70 7.27
CA THR A 362 12.13 13.76 8.05
C THR A 362 13.00 14.19 9.23
N ARG A 363 13.62 13.23 9.94
CA ARG A 363 14.54 13.53 11.04
C ARG A 363 15.78 14.32 10.56
N ARG A 364 16.34 13.97 9.41
CA ARG A 364 17.45 14.68 8.79
C ARG A 364 17.08 16.10 8.40
N LEU A 365 16.00 16.25 7.62
CA LEU A 365 15.53 17.55 7.15
C LEU A 365 15.11 18.48 8.30
N THR A 366 14.56 17.93 9.39
CA THR A 366 14.25 18.72 10.60
C THR A 366 15.53 19.27 11.24
N ARG A 367 16.57 18.45 11.39
CA ARG A 367 17.88 18.92 11.93
C ARG A 367 18.54 19.97 11.04
N GLU A 368 18.31 19.90 9.73
CA GLU A 368 18.81 20.86 8.76
C GLU A 368 17.94 22.13 8.67
N GLY A 369 16.82 22.22 9.39
CA GLY A 369 15.90 23.36 9.34
C GLY A 369 15.14 23.47 8.01
N ARG A 370 14.99 22.37 7.27
CA ARG A 370 14.41 22.36 5.91
C ARG A 370 12.98 21.82 5.88
N MET A 371 12.42 21.35 6.98
CA MET A 371 11.00 20.96 7.02
C MET A 371 10.11 22.19 6.96
N ARG A 372 8.99 22.08 6.26
CA ARG A 372 7.95 23.09 6.24
C ARG A 372 6.93 22.82 7.33
N PRO A 373 6.20 23.88 7.81
CA PRO A 373 5.15 23.70 8.81
C PRO A 373 3.96 22.86 8.33
N GLU A 374 3.74 22.86 7.01
CA GLU A 374 2.62 22.17 6.38
C GLU A 374 2.81 20.66 6.47
N GLU A 375 1.74 19.99 6.86
CA GLU A 375 1.71 18.54 6.90
C GLU A 375 1.79 17.95 5.50
N SER A 376 2.51 16.84 5.36
CA SER A 376 2.51 16.05 4.13
C SER A 376 1.09 15.74 3.67
N THR A 377 0.85 15.84 2.36
CA THR A 377 -0.42 15.40 1.76
C THR A 377 -0.51 13.89 1.60
N GLY A 378 0.61 13.18 1.73
CA GLY A 378 0.72 11.76 1.40
C GLY A 378 0.58 11.44 -0.10
N ASN A 379 0.40 12.48 -0.94
CA ASN A 379 0.27 12.33 -2.39
C ASN A 379 1.53 12.89 -3.06
N ASN A 380 2.45 12.02 -3.43
CA ASN A 380 3.72 12.36 -4.08
C ASN A 380 3.57 12.91 -5.51
N GLN A 381 2.34 12.99 -6.02
CA GLN A 381 2.01 13.62 -7.30
C GLN A 381 1.42 15.02 -7.10
N ASN A 382 1.13 15.42 -5.87
CA ASN A 382 0.88 16.81 -5.57
C ASN A 382 2.19 17.57 -5.76
N LEU A 383 2.12 18.70 -6.50
CA LEU A 383 3.29 19.49 -6.84
C LEU A 383 3.84 20.32 -5.65
N GLU A 384 3.30 20.08 -4.47
CA GLU A 384 3.70 20.70 -3.20
C GLU A 384 4.71 19.82 -2.46
N LEU A 385 5.86 20.40 -2.15
CA LEU A 385 6.87 19.77 -1.32
C LEU A 385 6.67 20.19 0.14
N ASN A 386 6.73 19.25 1.06
CA ASN A 386 6.66 19.54 2.50
C ASN A 386 8.03 19.81 3.14
N PHE A 387 9.04 20.08 2.31
CA PHE A 387 10.38 20.49 2.73
C PHE A 387 11.01 21.44 1.70
N ILE A 388 12.13 22.05 2.06
CA ILE A 388 12.91 22.93 1.16
C ILE A 388 13.95 22.05 0.44
N PRO A 389 13.81 21.83 -0.89
CA PRO A 389 14.77 21.04 -1.65
C PRO A 389 16.10 21.80 -1.85
N VAL A 390 17.20 21.06 -2.09
CA VAL A 390 18.50 21.67 -2.49
C VAL A 390 18.39 22.25 -3.89
N ARG A 391 17.74 21.52 -4.82
CA ARG A 391 17.46 22.01 -6.16
C ARG A 391 16.40 23.12 -6.11
N ASN A 392 16.50 24.10 -7.01
CA ASN A 392 15.44 25.09 -7.15
C ASN A 392 14.08 24.42 -7.31
N GLN A 393 13.13 24.78 -6.44
CA GLN A 393 11.82 24.12 -6.39
C GLN A 393 11.02 24.25 -7.69
N GLN A 394 11.06 25.42 -8.32
CA GLN A 394 10.33 25.66 -9.57
C GLN A 394 10.89 24.76 -10.68
N SER A 395 12.22 24.66 -10.80
CA SER A 395 12.87 23.78 -11.77
C SER A 395 12.57 22.30 -11.49
N LEU A 396 12.48 21.90 -10.21
CA LEU A 396 12.14 20.53 -9.83
C LEU A 396 10.71 20.18 -10.25
N VAL A 397 9.75 21.05 -9.95
CA VAL A 397 8.34 20.83 -10.26
C VAL A 397 8.11 20.85 -11.78
N GLU A 398 8.74 21.78 -12.50
CA GLU A 398 8.60 21.84 -13.96
C GLU A 398 9.26 20.64 -14.65
N GLY A 399 10.46 20.26 -14.21
CA GLY A 399 11.14 19.06 -14.72
C GLY A 399 10.33 17.78 -14.45
N TYR A 400 9.70 17.66 -13.28
CA TYR A 400 8.79 16.55 -12.97
C TYR A 400 7.58 16.53 -13.91
N ARG A 401 6.93 17.68 -14.13
CA ARG A 401 5.79 17.78 -15.07
C ARG A 401 6.18 17.34 -16.48
N GLN A 402 7.32 17.83 -16.96
CA GLN A 402 7.79 17.51 -18.30
C GLN A 402 8.13 16.02 -18.42
N LEU A 403 8.81 15.44 -17.42
CA LEU A 403 9.09 14.00 -17.36
C LEU A 403 7.79 13.19 -17.43
N PHE A 404 6.77 13.57 -16.66
CA PHE A 404 5.49 12.87 -16.63
C PHE A 404 4.78 12.94 -18.00
N LEU A 405 4.74 14.12 -18.64
CA LEU A 405 4.17 14.30 -19.97
C LEU A 405 4.92 13.47 -21.02
N ASP A 406 6.24 13.43 -20.93
CA ASP A 406 7.09 12.70 -21.88
C ASP A 406 6.88 11.17 -21.78
N ILE A 407 6.89 10.60 -20.57
CA ILE A 407 6.75 9.14 -20.40
C ILE A 407 5.35 8.65 -20.79
N TYR A 408 4.31 9.45 -20.54
CA TYR A 408 2.93 9.13 -20.88
C TYR A 408 2.45 9.74 -22.21
N HIS A 409 3.33 10.39 -22.95
CA HIS A 409 3.01 10.76 -24.33
C HIS A 409 2.70 9.49 -25.12
N PRO A 410 1.59 9.42 -25.89
CA PRO A 410 1.13 8.19 -26.54
C PRO A 410 2.22 7.43 -27.29
N LYS A 411 3.05 8.13 -28.06
CA LYS A 411 4.17 7.51 -28.81
C LYS A 411 5.14 6.78 -27.90
N ASN A 412 5.51 7.38 -26.75
CA ASN A 412 6.49 6.80 -25.82
C ASN A 412 5.86 5.66 -25.01
N TYR A 413 4.67 5.87 -24.47
CA TYR A 413 3.93 4.87 -23.70
C TYR A 413 3.67 3.60 -24.53
N PHE A 414 3.04 3.73 -25.69
CA PHE A 414 2.79 2.57 -26.55
C PHE A 414 4.08 1.96 -27.13
N GLY A 415 5.15 2.78 -27.30
CA GLY A 415 6.48 2.28 -27.64
C GLY A 415 7.01 1.35 -26.57
N SER A 416 6.95 1.72 -25.30
CA SER A 416 7.36 0.88 -24.16
C SER A 416 6.48 -0.36 -23.99
N CYS A 417 5.16 -0.25 -24.20
CA CYS A 417 4.26 -1.40 -24.20
C CYS A 417 4.64 -2.42 -25.29
N ARG A 418 4.91 -1.92 -26.51
CA ARG A 418 5.32 -2.77 -27.62
C ARG A 418 6.64 -3.47 -27.33
N GLU A 419 7.64 -2.74 -26.82
CA GLU A 419 8.95 -3.28 -26.44
C GLU A 419 8.80 -4.40 -25.41
N LEU A 420 8.05 -4.16 -24.35
CA LEU A 420 7.77 -5.16 -23.33
C LEU A 420 7.15 -6.43 -23.92
N ILE A 421 6.08 -6.29 -24.71
CA ILE A 421 5.31 -7.43 -25.23
C ILE A 421 6.11 -8.24 -26.25
N LEU A 422 6.87 -7.58 -27.12
CA LEU A 422 7.55 -8.27 -28.23
C LEU A 422 8.90 -8.87 -27.83
N ASN A 423 9.61 -8.22 -26.90
CA ASN A 423 11.01 -8.51 -26.65
C ASN A 423 11.30 -9.04 -25.25
N HIS A 424 10.39 -8.83 -24.26
CA HIS A 424 10.67 -9.16 -22.86
C HIS A 424 9.65 -10.10 -22.21
N LEU A 425 8.42 -10.17 -22.69
CA LEU A 425 7.47 -11.16 -22.14
C LEU A 425 7.51 -12.45 -22.98
N PRO A 426 7.49 -13.63 -22.32
CA PRO A 426 7.45 -14.91 -23.05
C PRO A 426 6.18 -15.01 -23.87
N ARG A 427 6.31 -15.48 -25.09
CA ARG A 427 5.16 -15.83 -25.93
C ARG A 427 4.47 -17.04 -25.33
N LYS A 428 3.21 -16.92 -24.99
CA LYS A 428 2.37 -18.03 -24.53
C LYS A 428 1.88 -18.87 -25.70
#